data_b8180b3c75e4080507fff35faa38bfdf
#
_entry.id   b8180b3c75e4080507fff35faa38bfdf
#
_cell.length_a   1.000
_cell.length_b   1.000
_cell.length_c   1.000
_cell.angle_alpha   90.00
_cell.angle_beta   90.00
_cell.angle_gamma   90.00
#
_symmetry.space_group_name_H-M   'P 1'
#
loop_
_entity.id
_entity.type
_entity.pdbx_description
1 polymer ?
#
loop_
_entity_poly.entity_id
_entity_poly.type
_entity_poly.pdbx_seq_one_letter_code
_entity_poly.pdbx_strand_id
1 'polypeptide(L)'
;MDIAPETEDIADMPARRRWFENRPMLKRIVLAVLALVILPYVLIFFYLLPFIHPVSTLMLRDLVLLRGYDRRWVSLDQISPVLVQSVMMSEDGQYCFHGGVDWAEMRMLVEDTLKGQATRGGSTIPMQTAKNLFLWNSRSFVRKAMELPLAVSTDFVLSKRRLMEIYLNIAEWGPGIYGVEAAAQHHFKVPASKLTRRQASLLAVSLPNPIDRNAGKPGRGLRRLAGVIERRAQGSGEYIKCIYE
;
A
#
# COMPACT_ATOMS: atom_id res chain seq x y z
N MET A 1 -58.10 -15.86 -0.49
CA MET A 1 -57.90 -14.86 0.58
C MET A 1 -56.64 -14.10 0.19
N ASP A 2 -56.84 -13.12 -0.70
CA ASP A 2 -55.74 -12.33 -1.28
C ASP A 2 -55.33 -11.25 -0.27
N ILE A 3 -54.10 -11.36 0.23
CA ILE A 3 -53.46 -10.31 1.04
C ILE A 3 -52.80 -9.38 0.03
N ALA A 4 -53.48 -8.30 -0.32
CA ALA A 4 -52.85 -7.20 -1.04
C ALA A 4 -51.71 -6.61 -0.19
N PRO A 5 -50.53 -6.27 -0.77
CA PRO A 5 -49.50 -5.59 -0.02
C PRO A 5 -50.01 -4.20 0.40
N GLU A 6 -50.00 -3.90 1.69
CA GLU A 6 -50.20 -2.56 2.23
C GLU A 6 -49.23 -1.61 1.55
N THR A 7 -49.75 -0.74 0.70
CA THR A 7 -48.99 0.41 0.18
C THR A 7 -48.82 1.38 1.34
N GLU A 8 -47.65 1.42 1.96
CA GLU A 8 -47.29 2.43 2.94
C GLU A 8 -47.53 3.82 2.34
N ASP A 9 -48.47 4.56 2.94
CA ASP A 9 -48.93 5.85 2.44
C ASP A 9 -47.75 6.85 2.57
N ILE A 10 -47.23 7.31 1.44
CA ILE A 10 -46.08 8.25 1.33
C ILE A 10 -46.34 9.56 2.11
N ALA A 11 -47.60 9.83 2.46
CA ALA A 11 -48.00 11.01 3.23
C ALA A 11 -47.58 10.98 4.71
N ASP A 12 -47.41 9.80 5.32
CA ASP A 12 -47.09 9.66 6.76
C ASP A 12 -45.61 9.54 7.05
N MET A 13 -44.79 9.56 6.04
CA MET A 13 -43.32 9.45 6.24
C MET A 13 -42.74 10.77 6.80
N PRO A 14 -41.78 10.70 7.76
CA PRO A 14 -41.14 11.90 8.29
C PRO A 14 -40.52 12.73 7.16
N ALA A 15 -40.66 14.06 7.22
CA ALA A 15 -40.30 15.00 6.16
C ALA A 15 -38.91 14.78 5.52
N ARG A 16 -37.95 14.26 6.33
CA ARG A 16 -36.59 13.90 5.92
C ARG A 16 -36.55 12.74 4.94
N ARG A 17 -37.44 11.73 5.08
CA ARG A 17 -37.53 10.56 4.21
C ARG A 17 -38.17 10.95 2.86
N ARG A 18 -39.23 11.78 2.89
CA ARG A 18 -39.90 12.35 1.69
C ARG A 18 -38.94 13.19 0.84
N TRP A 19 -38.04 13.95 1.47
CA TRP A 19 -37.11 14.82 0.74
C TRP A 19 -36.11 14.01 -0.09
N PHE A 20 -35.65 12.87 0.43
CA PHE A 20 -34.76 11.94 -0.28
C PHE A 20 -35.49 11.20 -1.42
N GLU A 21 -36.74 10.80 -1.23
CA GLU A 21 -37.47 10.00 -2.22
C GLU A 21 -37.80 10.78 -3.49
N ASN A 22 -38.02 12.07 -3.39
CA ASN A 22 -38.35 12.95 -4.52
C ASN A 22 -37.11 13.45 -5.31
N ARG A 23 -35.89 12.99 -5.00
CA ARG A 23 -34.67 13.41 -5.71
C ARG A 23 -33.88 12.21 -6.23
N PRO A 24 -34.30 11.58 -7.33
CA PRO A 24 -33.64 10.37 -7.85
C PRO A 24 -32.18 10.60 -8.23
N MET A 25 -31.80 11.81 -8.64
CA MET A 25 -30.42 12.18 -8.93
C MET A 25 -29.55 12.18 -7.65
N LEU A 26 -30.04 12.72 -6.55
CA LEU A 26 -29.33 12.72 -5.26
C LEU A 26 -29.13 11.30 -4.74
N LYS A 27 -30.14 10.42 -4.82
CA LYS A 27 -30.01 9.00 -4.49
C LYS A 27 -28.91 8.33 -5.29
N ARG A 28 -28.88 8.53 -6.61
CA ARG A 28 -27.85 7.97 -7.48
C ARG A 28 -26.44 8.44 -7.08
N ILE A 29 -26.28 9.73 -6.77
CA ILE A 29 -25.00 10.29 -6.32
C ILE A 29 -24.58 9.65 -4.97
N VAL A 30 -25.48 9.57 -4.00
CA VAL A 30 -25.20 8.97 -2.70
C VAL A 30 -24.82 7.49 -2.85
N LEU A 31 -25.56 6.73 -3.66
CA LEU A 31 -25.24 5.33 -3.93
C LEU A 31 -23.90 5.17 -4.63
N ALA A 32 -23.59 6.03 -5.60
CA ALA A 32 -22.28 6.00 -6.28
C ALA A 32 -21.12 6.32 -5.32
N VAL A 33 -21.28 7.31 -4.45
CA VAL A 33 -20.28 7.65 -3.42
C VAL A 33 -20.12 6.49 -2.44
N LEU A 34 -21.23 5.90 -1.98
CA LEU A 34 -21.20 4.76 -1.06
C LEU A 34 -20.51 3.55 -1.72
N ALA A 35 -20.84 3.26 -2.98
CA ALA A 35 -20.19 2.18 -3.73
C ALA A 35 -18.68 2.44 -3.88
N LEU A 36 -18.26 3.69 -4.16
CA LEU A 36 -16.85 4.06 -4.25
C LEU A 36 -16.11 3.89 -2.92
N VAL A 37 -16.76 4.18 -1.79
CA VAL A 37 -16.18 4.01 -0.45
C VAL A 37 -16.09 2.52 -0.06
N ILE A 38 -17.08 1.71 -0.45
CA ILE A 38 -17.12 0.28 -0.11
C ILE A 38 -16.21 -0.56 -1.02
N LEU A 39 -16.06 -0.15 -2.29
CA LEU A 39 -15.30 -0.90 -3.30
C LEU A 39 -13.90 -1.34 -2.83
N PRO A 40 -13.06 -0.49 -2.21
CA PRO A 40 -11.75 -0.92 -1.71
C PRO A 40 -11.83 -2.10 -0.75
N TYR A 41 -12.79 -2.09 0.18
CA TYR A 41 -12.97 -3.16 1.17
C TYR A 41 -13.39 -4.48 0.52
N VAL A 42 -14.26 -4.42 -0.49
CA VAL A 42 -14.64 -5.61 -1.28
C VAL A 42 -13.43 -6.14 -2.04
N LEU A 43 -12.63 -5.27 -2.67
CA LEU A 43 -11.44 -5.67 -3.41
C LEU A 43 -10.37 -6.32 -2.50
N ILE A 44 -10.22 -5.88 -1.26
CA ILE A 44 -9.29 -6.49 -0.29
C ILE A 44 -9.62 -7.98 -0.10
N PHE A 45 -10.89 -8.36 -0.01
CA PHE A 45 -11.29 -9.78 0.09
C PHE A 45 -10.90 -10.57 -1.17
N PHE A 46 -11.06 -10.01 -2.36
CA PHE A 46 -10.61 -10.68 -3.58
C PHE A 46 -9.09 -10.84 -3.63
N TYR A 47 -8.33 -9.94 -3.02
CA TYR A 47 -6.87 -10.01 -2.98
C TYR A 47 -6.31 -11.10 -2.03
N LEU A 48 -7.17 -11.78 -1.27
CA LEU A 48 -6.84 -13.03 -0.60
C LEU A 48 -6.44 -14.13 -1.58
N LEU A 49 -7.02 -14.11 -2.78
CA LEU A 49 -6.79 -15.14 -3.79
C LEU A 49 -5.40 -14.94 -4.42
N PRO A 50 -4.52 -15.96 -4.39
CA PRO A 50 -3.13 -15.80 -4.82
C PRO A 50 -2.98 -15.53 -6.33
N PHE A 51 -3.94 -15.95 -7.14
CA PHE A 51 -3.95 -15.72 -8.58
C PHE A 51 -4.44 -14.33 -8.99
N ILE A 52 -4.99 -13.55 -8.06
CA ILE A 52 -5.37 -12.16 -8.32
C ILE A 52 -4.16 -11.26 -8.09
N HIS A 53 -3.73 -10.59 -9.13
CA HIS A 53 -2.58 -9.69 -9.15
C HIS A 53 -3.05 -8.22 -9.19
N PRO A 54 -3.23 -7.56 -8.04
CA PRO A 54 -3.72 -6.18 -7.97
C PRO A 54 -2.89 -5.22 -8.83
N VAL A 55 -3.54 -4.19 -9.35
CA VAL A 55 -2.92 -3.09 -10.09
C VAL A 55 -2.96 -1.83 -9.21
N SER A 56 -1.87 -1.07 -9.15
CA SER A 56 -1.83 0.17 -8.37
C SER A 56 -2.50 1.33 -9.13
N THR A 57 -2.95 2.34 -8.39
CA THR A 57 -3.51 3.58 -8.96
C THR A 57 -2.49 4.32 -9.83
N LEU A 58 -1.19 4.20 -9.53
CA LEU A 58 -0.13 4.76 -10.36
C LEU A 58 0.01 4.03 -11.70
N MET A 59 -0.08 2.69 -11.71
CA MET A 59 -0.10 1.91 -12.96
C MET A 59 -1.33 2.28 -13.81
N LEU A 60 -2.51 2.42 -13.18
CA LEU A 60 -3.73 2.86 -13.87
C LEU A 60 -3.56 4.26 -14.47
N ARG A 61 -2.96 5.18 -13.71
CA ARG A 61 -2.63 6.51 -14.22
C ARG A 61 -1.72 6.43 -15.45
N ASP A 62 -0.65 5.65 -15.39
CA ASP A 62 0.31 5.56 -16.48
C ASP A 62 -0.33 4.89 -17.72
N LEU A 63 -1.24 3.93 -17.51
CA LEU A 63 -2.05 3.35 -18.59
C LEU A 63 -2.96 4.39 -19.24
N VAL A 64 -3.72 5.17 -18.46
CA VAL A 64 -4.61 6.22 -18.96
C VAL A 64 -3.83 7.32 -19.70
N LEU A 65 -2.63 7.64 -19.23
CA LEU A 65 -1.75 8.64 -19.85
C LEU A 65 -0.93 8.07 -21.03
N LEU A 66 -1.16 6.81 -21.41
CA LEU A 66 -0.44 6.10 -22.50
C LEU A 66 1.08 6.12 -22.33
N ARG A 67 1.58 6.16 -21.10
CA ARG A 67 3.03 6.17 -20.81
C ARG A 67 3.66 4.77 -20.86
N GLY A 68 2.83 3.73 -20.71
CA GLY A 68 3.31 2.36 -20.54
C GLY A 68 4.02 2.18 -19.19
N TYR A 69 4.19 0.92 -18.78
CA TYR A 69 5.01 0.57 -17.61
C TYR A 69 5.51 -0.86 -17.72
N ASP A 70 6.62 -1.19 -17.04
CA ASP A 70 7.11 -2.56 -16.84
C ASP A 70 6.66 -3.06 -15.45
N ARG A 71 5.95 -4.18 -15.44
CA ARG A 71 5.59 -4.91 -14.24
C ARG A 71 5.63 -6.40 -14.51
N ARG A 72 6.36 -7.11 -13.66
CA ARG A 72 6.47 -8.58 -13.70
C ARG A 72 6.13 -9.11 -12.33
N TRP A 73 4.94 -9.73 -12.22
CA TRP A 73 4.54 -10.32 -10.94
C TRP A 73 5.36 -11.56 -10.63
N VAL A 74 5.81 -11.66 -9.40
CA VAL A 74 6.49 -12.85 -8.85
C VAL A 74 5.90 -13.17 -7.48
N SER A 75 5.76 -14.46 -7.16
CA SER A 75 5.36 -14.88 -5.82
C SER A 75 6.45 -14.54 -4.80
N LEU A 76 6.08 -14.44 -3.53
CA LEU A 76 7.04 -14.11 -2.49
C LEU A 76 8.18 -15.14 -2.39
N ASP A 77 7.93 -16.40 -2.72
CA ASP A 77 8.94 -17.47 -2.77
C ASP A 77 9.99 -17.28 -3.88
N GLN A 78 9.65 -16.51 -4.90
CA GLN A 78 10.56 -16.15 -5.99
C GLN A 78 11.33 -14.86 -5.72
N ILE A 79 11.15 -14.26 -4.56
CA ILE A 79 11.86 -13.05 -4.14
C ILE A 79 12.95 -13.43 -3.14
N SER A 80 14.15 -12.91 -3.33
CA SER A 80 15.25 -13.12 -2.38
C SER A 80 14.86 -12.68 -0.98
N PRO A 81 14.99 -13.54 0.06
CA PRO A 81 14.66 -13.18 1.44
C PRO A 81 15.42 -11.94 1.93
N VAL A 82 16.63 -11.70 1.44
CA VAL A 82 17.41 -10.51 1.81
C VAL A 82 16.78 -9.21 1.32
N LEU A 83 15.95 -9.25 0.27
CA LEU A 83 15.18 -8.07 -0.13
C LEU A 83 14.02 -7.80 0.82
N VAL A 84 13.25 -8.83 1.17
CA VAL A 84 12.16 -8.71 2.14
C VAL A 84 12.69 -8.12 3.46
N GLN A 85 13.80 -8.68 3.98
CA GLN A 85 14.50 -8.16 5.15
C GLN A 85 14.88 -6.68 5.01
N SER A 86 15.49 -6.32 3.88
CA SER A 86 15.95 -4.95 3.64
C SER A 86 14.78 -3.97 3.56
N VAL A 87 13.68 -4.35 2.91
CA VAL A 87 12.48 -3.53 2.77
C VAL A 87 11.81 -3.35 4.13
N MET A 88 11.61 -4.41 4.90
CA MET A 88 11.05 -4.31 6.25
C MET A 88 11.89 -3.39 7.13
N MET A 89 13.21 -3.59 7.17
CA MET A 89 14.09 -2.76 8.00
C MET A 89 14.25 -1.32 7.51
N SER A 90 13.89 -1.02 6.26
CA SER A 90 13.90 0.34 5.70
C SER A 90 12.60 1.08 5.90
N GLU A 91 11.46 0.39 5.66
CA GLU A 91 10.14 1.00 5.56
C GLU A 91 9.26 0.77 6.78
N ASP A 92 9.44 -0.37 7.48
CA ASP A 92 8.53 -0.78 8.54
C ASP A 92 9.18 -1.86 9.44
N GLY A 93 10.07 -1.42 10.32
CA GLY A 93 10.82 -2.33 11.19
C GLY A 93 9.96 -3.12 12.18
N GLN A 94 8.74 -2.69 12.45
CA GLN A 94 7.78 -3.33 13.35
C GLN A 94 6.64 -4.04 12.59
N TYR A 95 6.82 -4.35 11.31
CA TYR A 95 5.79 -4.90 10.43
C TYR A 95 5.04 -6.10 11.02
N CYS A 96 5.73 -7.02 11.69
CA CYS A 96 5.12 -8.20 12.30
C CYS A 96 4.39 -7.92 13.64
N PHE A 97 4.56 -6.73 14.23
CA PHE A 97 4.12 -6.43 15.60
C PHE A 97 2.97 -5.43 15.69
N HIS A 98 2.51 -4.89 14.56
CA HIS A 98 1.35 -3.98 14.54
C HIS A 98 0.25 -4.47 13.60
N GLY A 99 -0.98 -3.94 13.77
CA GLY A 99 -2.16 -4.25 12.96
C GLY A 99 -2.44 -3.16 11.92
N GLY A 100 -1.59 -3.04 10.89
CA GLY A 100 -1.78 -2.09 9.79
C GLY A 100 -1.17 -0.71 10.04
N VAL A 101 -1.22 -0.19 11.26
CA VAL A 101 -0.67 1.11 11.68
C VAL A 101 0.18 0.92 12.92
N ASP A 102 1.39 1.44 12.92
CA ASP A 102 2.22 1.55 14.14
C ASP A 102 1.79 2.80 14.92
N TRP A 103 0.86 2.59 15.85
CA TRP A 103 0.31 3.68 16.67
C TRP A 103 1.34 4.28 17.64
N ALA A 104 2.36 3.51 18.05
CA ALA A 104 3.42 4.00 18.91
C ALA A 104 4.32 4.97 18.14
N GLU A 105 4.78 4.58 16.96
CA GLU A 105 5.57 5.46 16.08
C GLU A 105 4.74 6.68 15.65
N MET A 106 3.46 6.50 15.30
CA MET A 106 2.57 7.60 14.92
C MET A 106 2.45 8.65 16.05
N ARG A 107 2.31 8.22 17.29
CA ARG A 107 2.23 9.11 18.46
C ARG A 107 3.52 9.91 18.63
N MET A 108 4.67 9.25 18.57
CA MET A 108 5.98 9.91 18.65
C MET A 108 6.15 10.98 17.57
N LEU A 109 5.75 10.66 16.34
CA LEU A 109 5.82 11.61 15.22
C LEU A 109 4.94 12.84 15.43
N VAL A 110 3.74 12.67 15.98
CA VAL A 110 2.84 13.79 16.31
C VAL A 110 3.47 14.66 17.39
N GLU A 111 4.00 14.05 18.45
CA GLU A 111 4.67 14.77 19.54
C GLU A 111 5.89 15.57 19.05
N ASP A 112 6.72 14.97 18.23
CA ASP A 112 7.91 15.62 17.66
C ASP A 112 7.52 16.77 16.71
N THR A 113 6.44 16.57 15.91
CA THR A 113 5.91 17.62 15.05
C THR A 113 5.42 18.82 15.87
N LEU A 114 4.71 18.56 16.98
CA LEU A 114 4.23 19.62 17.88
C LEU A 114 5.39 20.37 18.56
N LYS A 115 6.53 19.70 18.77
CA LYS A 115 7.78 20.32 19.27
C LYS A 115 8.59 21.03 18.18
N GLY A 116 8.10 21.11 16.94
CA GLY A 116 8.79 21.74 15.81
C GLY A 116 9.97 20.97 15.26
N GLN A 117 10.10 19.67 15.61
CA GLN A 117 11.15 18.82 15.08
C GLN A 117 10.81 18.31 13.68
N ALA A 118 11.81 18.21 12.80
CA ALA A 118 11.63 17.63 11.47
C ALA A 118 11.43 16.12 11.56
N THR A 119 10.19 15.66 11.37
CA THR A 119 9.85 14.25 11.41
C THR A 119 9.93 13.60 10.04
N ARG A 120 10.42 12.36 9.98
CA ARG A 120 10.45 11.53 8.77
C ARG A 120 10.03 10.11 9.14
N GLY A 121 9.27 9.46 8.26
CA GLY A 121 8.80 8.09 8.48
C GLY A 121 7.34 8.02 8.92
N GLY A 122 6.95 6.99 9.63
CA GLY A 122 5.61 6.80 10.19
C GLY A 122 4.54 6.30 9.23
N SER A 123 4.91 5.91 8.02
CA SER A 123 4.00 5.20 7.11
C SER A 123 4.41 3.75 7.02
N THR A 124 3.60 2.87 7.55
CA THR A 124 3.81 1.41 7.52
C THR A 124 3.65 0.83 6.11
N ILE A 125 4.12 -0.39 5.90
CA ILE A 125 3.93 -1.13 4.64
C ILE A 125 2.44 -1.30 4.31
N PRO A 126 1.54 -1.67 5.24
CA PRO A 126 0.09 -1.68 4.99
C PRO A 126 -0.47 -0.33 4.54
N MET A 127 -0.05 0.78 5.16
CA MET A 127 -0.48 2.12 4.75
C MET A 127 -0.02 2.46 3.33
N GLN A 128 1.23 2.14 2.99
CA GLN A 128 1.76 2.32 1.63
C GLN A 128 1.04 1.43 0.62
N THR A 129 0.70 0.18 0.98
CA THR A 129 -0.05 -0.75 0.14
C THR A 129 -1.46 -0.21 -0.11
N ALA A 130 -2.19 0.19 0.94
CA ALA A 130 -3.53 0.78 0.82
C ALA A 130 -3.52 2.05 -0.05
N LYS A 131 -2.54 2.93 0.16
CA LYS A 131 -2.35 4.10 -0.69
C LYS A 131 -2.17 3.72 -2.17
N ASN A 132 -1.25 2.81 -2.45
CA ASN A 132 -0.92 2.42 -3.82
C ASN A 132 -2.07 1.71 -4.53
N LEU A 133 -2.89 0.93 -3.81
CA LEU A 133 -4.03 0.20 -4.38
C LEU A 133 -5.25 1.08 -4.62
N PHE A 134 -5.55 2.01 -3.70
CA PHE A 134 -6.88 2.63 -3.65
C PHE A 134 -6.88 4.16 -3.68
N LEU A 135 -5.74 4.80 -3.41
CA LEU A 135 -5.68 6.24 -3.26
C LEU A 135 -4.74 6.89 -4.30
N TRP A 136 -4.80 8.20 -4.36
CA TRP A 136 -3.96 8.98 -5.30
C TRP A 136 -2.67 9.44 -4.64
N ASN A 137 -1.68 9.77 -5.46
CA ASN A 137 -0.39 10.27 -4.99
C ASN A 137 -0.45 11.80 -4.79
N SER A 138 -0.70 12.26 -3.56
CA SER A 138 -0.65 13.67 -3.17
C SER A 138 -0.24 13.81 -1.71
N ARG A 139 0.14 15.01 -1.30
CA ARG A 139 0.38 15.37 0.11
C ARG A 139 -0.89 16.01 0.67
N SER A 140 -1.88 15.20 1.07
CA SER A 140 -3.15 15.65 1.60
C SER A 140 -3.45 14.96 2.92
N PHE A 141 -3.88 15.72 3.94
CA PHE A 141 -4.34 15.18 5.20
C PHE A 141 -5.59 14.30 5.04
N VAL A 142 -6.51 14.69 4.14
CA VAL A 142 -7.71 13.89 3.84
C VAL A 142 -7.31 12.52 3.30
N ARG A 143 -6.40 12.47 2.32
CA ARG A 143 -5.89 11.19 1.81
C ARG A 143 -5.22 10.38 2.92
N LYS A 144 -4.41 11.01 3.78
CA LYS A 144 -3.74 10.33 4.89
C LYS A 144 -4.74 9.77 5.90
N ALA A 145 -5.83 10.49 6.18
CA ALA A 145 -6.92 9.99 7.03
C ALA A 145 -7.63 8.77 6.41
N MET A 146 -7.79 8.74 5.07
CA MET A 146 -8.36 7.59 4.36
C MET A 146 -7.42 6.38 4.34
N GLU A 147 -6.10 6.57 4.38
CA GLU A 147 -5.13 5.46 4.45
C GLU A 147 -5.29 4.61 5.70
N LEU A 148 -5.59 5.23 6.85
CA LEU A 148 -5.61 4.54 8.14
C LEU A 148 -6.63 3.39 8.18
N PRO A 149 -7.94 3.61 7.92
CA PRO A 149 -8.92 2.52 7.95
C PRO A 149 -8.64 1.46 6.86
N LEU A 150 -8.15 1.88 5.69
CA LEU A 150 -7.79 0.94 4.62
C LEU A 150 -6.58 0.09 5.00
N ALA A 151 -5.56 0.67 5.64
CA ALA A 151 -4.39 -0.06 6.10
C ALA A 151 -4.74 -1.10 7.16
N VAL A 152 -5.55 -0.70 8.16
CA VAL A 152 -6.05 -1.62 9.20
C VAL A 152 -6.86 -2.75 8.57
N SER A 153 -7.78 -2.44 7.66
CA SER A 153 -8.61 -3.47 6.99
C SER A 153 -7.77 -4.39 6.11
N THR A 154 -6.78 -3.86 5.40
CA THR A 154 -5.89 -4.65 4.54
C THR A 154 -5.06 -5.62 5.38
N ASP A 155 -4.49 -5.16 6.50
CA ASP A 155 -3.70 -5.98 7.40
C ASP A 155 -4.54 -7.01 8.19
N PHE A 156 -5.80 -6.68 8.50
CA PHE A 156 -6.72 -7.57 9.17
C PHE A 156 -7.17 -8.74 8.26
N VAL A 157 -7.41 -8.45 6.98
CA VAL A 157 -7.94 -9.44 6.02
C VAL A 157 -6.83 -10.27 5.40
N LEU A 158 -5.71 -9.65 5.00
CA LEU A 158 -4.61 -10.33 4.34
C LEU A 158 -3.58 -10.83 5.36
N SER A 159 -3.03 -12.01 5.15
CA SER A 159 -1.85 -12.44 5.91
C SER A 159 -0.68 -11.48 5.65
N LYS A 160 0.20 -11.31 6.63
CA LYS A 160 1.43 -10.51 6.49
C LYS A 160 2.24 -10.90 5.25
N ARG A 161 2.32 -12.19 4.99
CA ARG A 161 2.97 -12.76 3.81
C ARG A 161 2.32 -12.28 2.50
N ARG A 162 0.99 -12.37 2.37
CA ARG A 162 0.27 -11.94 1.18
C ARG A 162 0.33 -10.43 0.98
N LEU A 163 0.23 -9.67 2.04
CA LEU A 163 0.32 -8.22 2.01
C LEU A 163 1.72 -7.77 1.55
N MET A 164 2.79 -8.40 2.05
CA MET A 164 4.16 -8.16 1.60
C MET A 164 4.35 -8.51 0.13
N GLU A 165 3.81 -9.64 -0.33
CA GLU A 165 3.85 -10.03 -1.74
C GLU A 165 3.20 -8.96 -2.63
N ILE A 166 2.00 -8.51 -2.26
CA ILE A 166 1.29 -7.46 -3.00
C ILE A 166 2.14 -6.17 -3.00
N TYR A 167 2.61 -5.72 -1.84
CA TYR A 167 3.42 -4.51 -1.71
C TYR A 167 4.62 -4.53 -2.65
N LEU A 168 5.43 -5.59 -2.61
CA LEU A 168 6.64 -5.72 -3.41
C LEU A 168 6.36 -5.76 -4.91
N ASN A 169 5.16 -6.20 -5.33
CA ASN A 169 4.77 -6.28 -6.73
C ASN A 169 4.04 -5.04 -7.28
N ILE A 170 3.56 -4.12 -6.41
CA ILE A 170 2.86 -2.91 -6.84
C ILE A 170 3.61 -1.61 -6.56
N ALA A 171 4.62 -1.63 -5.70
CA ALA A 171 5.44 -0.45 -5.41
C ALA A 171 6.15 0.05 -6.67
N GLU A 172 6.26 1.37 -6.81
CA GLU A 172 7.07 2.01 -7.85
C GLU A 172 8.54 2.03 -7.39
N TRP A 173 9.44 1.55 -8.25
CA TRP A 173 10.89 1.43 -8.00
C TRP A 173 11.72 2.34 -8.92
N GLY A 174 11.05 3.08 -9.76
CA GLY A 174 11.59 4.02 -10.74
C GLY A 174 10.49 4.48 -11.69
N PRO A 175 10.73 5.49 -12.54
CA PRO A 175 9.71 5.98 -13.46
C PRO A 175 9.15 4.87 -14.36
N GLY A 176 7.87 4.51 -14.18
CA GLY A 176 7.21 3.44 -14.92
C GLY A 176 7.69 2.01 -14.61
N ILE A 177 8.44 1.81 -13.51
CA ILE A 177 8.94 0.50 -13.10
C ILE A 177 8.22 0.09 -11.82
N TYR A 178 7.35 -0.90 -11.96
CA TYR A 178 6.53 -1.41 -10.86
C TYR A 178 6.87 -2.86 -10.54
N GLY A 179 6.96 -3.13 -9.26
CA GLY A 179 7.28 -4.46 -8.76
C GLY A 179 8.77 -4.79 -8.78
N VAL A 180 9.13 -5.64 -7.85
CA VAL A 180 10.51 -5.99 -7.53
C VAL A 180 11.25 -6.71 -8.65
N GLU A 181 10.56 -7.56 -9.43
CA GLU A 181 11.21 -8.28 -10.54
C GLU A 181 11.61 -7.31 -11.66
N ALA A 182 10.70 -6.40 -12.04
CA ALA A 182 11.01 -5.35 -13.00
C ALA A 182 12.16 -4.45 -12.50
N ALA A 183 12.16 -4.11 -11.21
CA ALA A 183 13.21 -3.30 -10.57
C ALA A 183 14.59 -4.01 -10.59
N ALA A 184 14.62 -5.29 -10.21
CA ALA A 184 15.85 -6.09 -10.21
C ALA A 184 16.46 -6.22 -11.62
N GLN A 185 15.62 -6.49 -12.62
CA GLN A 185 16.03 -6.54 -14.02
C GLN A 185 16.51 -5.17 -14.52
N HIS A 186 15.75 -4.10 -14.22
CA HIS A 186 16.09 -2.75 -14.67
C HIS A 186 17.43 -2.28 -14.11
N HIS A 187 17.60 -2.34 -12.78
CA HIS A 187 18.74 -1.75 -12.09
C HIS A 187 19.98 -2.65 -12.10
N PHE A 188 19.81 -3.99 -12.06
CA PHE A 188 20.93 -4.92 -11.84
C PHE A 188 21.04 -6.04 -12.86
N LYS A 189 20.07 -6.20 -13.76
CA LYS A 189 20.05 -7.27 -14.79
C LYS A 189 20.03 -8.69 -14.18
N VAL A 190 19.44 -8.84 -13.02
CA VAL A 190 19.26 -10.13 -12.33
C VAL A 190 17.80 -10.32 -11.94
N PRO A 191 17.31 -11.56 -11.80
CA PRO A 191 15.98 -11.80 -11.25
C PRO A 191 15.92 -11.45 -9.76
N ALA A 192 14.72 -11.13 -9.26
CA ALA A 192 14.48 -10.77 -7.86
C ALA A 192 14.96 -11.84 -6.87
N SER A 193 14.93 -13.12 -7.26
CA SER A 193 15.41 -14.26 -6.46
C SER A 193 16.93 -14.28 -6.26
N LYS A 194 17.69 -13.60 -7.11
CA LYS A 194 19.16 -13.57 -7.07
C LYS A 194 19.74 -12.23 -6.60
N LEU A 195 18.92 -11.36 -6.04
CA LEU A 195 19.41 -10.10 -5.46
C LEU A 195 20.37 -10.38 -4.31
N THR A 196 21.55 -9.78 -4.36
CA THR A 196 22.51 -9.78 -3.25
C THR A 196 22.06 -8.84 -2.14
N ARG A 197 22.59 -8.98 -0.91
CA ARG A 197 22.28 -8.09 0.23
C ARG A 197 22.47 -6.62 -0.13
N ARG A 198 23.56 -6.31 -0.82
CA ARG A 198 23.86 -4.93 -1.25
C ARG A 198 22.84 -4.38 -2.25
N GLN A 199 22.49 -5.16 -3.26
CA GLN A 199 21.47 -4.78 -4.26
C GLN A 199 20.10 -4.61 -3.60
N ALA A 200 19.71 -5.55 -2.73
CA ALA A 200 18.48 -5.51 -1.97
C ALA A 200 18.37 -4.23 -1.11
N SER A 201 19.43 -3.91 -0.36
CA SER A 201 19.46 -2.69 0.46
C SER A 201 19.42 -1.41 -0.37
N LEU A 202 20.05 -1.38 -1.56
CA LEU A 202 19.98 -0.25 -2.47
C LEU A 202 18.56 -0.05 -3.02
N LEU A 203 17.86 -1.12 -3.39
CA LEU A 203 16.45 -1.06 -3.75
C LEU A 203 15.61 -0.53 -2.59
N ALA A 204 15.71 -1.13 -1.41
CA ALA A 204 14.92 -0.74 -0.25
C ALA A 204 15.04 0.75 0.07
N VAL A 205 16.26 1.30 0.12
CA VAL A 205 16.45 2.74 0.43
C VAL A 205 16.02 3.67 -0.71
N SER A 206 15.73 3.15 -1.89
CA SER A 206 15.22 3.95 -3.01
C SER A 206 13.71 4.13 -2.95
N LEU A 207 12.95 3.24 -2.32
CA LEU A 207 11.48 3.25 -2.24
C LEU A 207 10.84 4.58 -1.80
N PRO A 208 11.38 5.31 -0.79
CA PRO A 208 10.77 6.57 -0.37
C PRO A 208 10.78 7.67 -1.44
N ASN A 209 11.66 7.57 -2.43
CA ASN A 209 11.73 8.52 -3.55
C ASN A 209 12.35 7.84 -4.78
N PRO A 210 11.62 6.94 -5.45
CA PRO A 210 12.16 6.11 -6.53
C PRO A 210 12.47 6.90 -7.81
N ILE A 211 11.95 8.12 -7.93
CA ILE A 211 12.22 8.98 -9.08
C ILE A 211 13.65 9.55 -9.00
N ASP A 212 14.05 10.06 -7.82
CA ASP A 212 15.35 10.72 -7.65
C ASP A 212 16.44 9.76 -7.14
N ARG A 213 16.06 8.62 -6.55
CA ARG A 213 16.98 7.64 -5.98
C ARG A 213 17.16 6.46 -6.92
N ASN A 214 18.19 6.49 -7.74
CA ASN A 214 18.50 5.40 -8.67
C ASN A 214 19.34 4.31 -7.97
N ALA A 215 18.75 3.13 -7.75
CA ALA A 215 19.41 1.99 -7.11
C ALA A 215 20.59 1.44 -7.96
N GLY A 216 20.49 1.49 -9.29
CA GLY A 216 21.53 1.02 -10.23
C GLY A 216 22.71 1.99 -10.36
N LYS A 217 22.49 3.30 -10.07
CA LYS A 217 23.54 4.33 -10.09
C LYS A 217 23.52 5.15 -8.79
N PRO A 218 23.77 4.52 -7.63
CA PRO A 218 23.59 5.15 -6.33
C PRO A 218 24.64 6.22 -6.06
N GLY A 219 24.22 7.41 -5.63
CA GLY A 219 25.09 8.47 -5.10
C GLY A 219 25.67 8.08 -3.73
N ARG A 220 26.62 8.89 -3.21
CA ARG A 220 27.29 8.61 -1.91
C ARG A 220 26.30 8.47 -0.75
N GLY A 221 25.29 9.34 -0.67
CA GLY A 221 24.27 9.31 0.38
C GLY A 221 23.45 8.02 0.34
N LEU A 222 23.00 7.59 -0.84
CA LEU A 222 22.22 6.38 -1.02
C LEU A 222 23.04 5.13 -0.66
N ARG A 223 24.33 5.08 -1.05
CA ARG A 223 25.26 4.01 -0.66
C ARG A 223 25.44 3.91 0.85
N ARG A 224 25.55 5.06 1.55
CA ARG A 224 25.65 5.10 3.01
C ARG A 224 24.39 4.56 3.68
N LEU A 225 23.20 5.01 3.24
CA LEU A 225 21.92 4.52 3.75
C LEU A 225 21.76 3.02 3.51
N ALA A 226 22.08 2.53 2.31
CA ALA A 226 22.04 1.11 1.99
C ALA A 226 22.94 0.29 2.93
N GLY A 227 24.13 0.78 3.27
CA GLY A 227 25.01 0.11 4.23
C GLY A 227 24.45 0.03 5.67
N VAL A 228 23.62 1.02 6.06
CA VAL A 228 22.91 0.97 7.35
C VAL A 228 21.82 -0.10 7.31
N ILE A 229 21.00 -0.11 6.26
CA ILE A 229 19.91 -1.08 6.10
C ILE A 229 20.47 -2.51 5.94
N GLU A 230 21.55 -2.68 5.20
CA GLU A 230 22.22 -3.98 5.06
C GLU A 230 22.60 -4.61 6.42
N ARG A 231 23.16 -3.80 7.33
CA ARG A 231 23.49 -4.26 8.69
C ARG A 231 22.23 -4.57 9.52
N ARG A 232 21.19 -3.71 9.45
CA ARG A 232 19.92 -3.95 10.15
C ARG A 232 19.24 -5.22 9.66
N ALA A 233 19.21 -5.44 8.35
CA ALA A 233 18.62 -6.63 7.73
C ALA A 233 19.33 -7.93 8.14
N GLN A 234 20.64 -7.89 8.39
CA GLN A 234 21.38 -9.07 8.91
C GLN A 234 20.93 -9.48 10.33
N GLY A 235 20.50 -8.52 11.14
CA GLY A 235 19.99 -8.76 12.50
C GLY A 235 18.48 -8.89 12.60
N SER A 236 17.75 -9.02 11.48
CA SER A 236 16.30 -8.96 11.45
C SER A 236 15.56 -10.26 11.80
N GLY A 237 16.24 -11.34 12.19
CA GLY A 237 15.66 -12.68 12.33
C GLY A 237 14.27 -12.74 12.97
N GLU A 238 14.11 -12.24 14.19
CA GLU A 238 12.80 -12.23 14.89
C GLU A 238 11.76 -11.31 14.23
N TYR A 239 12.21 -10.23 13.62
CA TYR A 239 11.33 -9.20 13.03
C TYR A 239 10.63 -9.63 11.74
N ILE A 240 11.08 -10.73 11.12
CA ILE A 240 10.54 -11.21 9.83
C ILE A 240 9.78 -12.54 9.95
N LYS A 241 9.61 -13.09 11.15
CA LYS A 241 8.99 -14.40 11.37
C LYS A 241 7.61 -14.50 10.75
N CYS A 242 6.77 -13.47 10.90
CA CYS A 242 5.41 -13.47 10.35
C CYS A 242 5.32 -13.62 8.82
N ILE A 243 6.44 -13.56 8.12
CA ILE A 243 6.52 -13.75 6.67
C ILE A 243 6.81 -15.21 6.30
N TYR A 244 7.59 -15.91 7.12
CA TYR A 244 8.15 -17.22 6.78
C TYR A 244 7.65 -18.37 7.69
N GLU A 245 6.95 -18.05 8.77
CA GLU A 245 6.21 -18.97 9.64
C GLU A 245 4.73 -19.03 9.25
#